data_c21367caa5080449ff9a2d430a21e0ab
#
_entry.id   c21367caa5080449ff9a2d430a21e0ab
#
_cell.length_a   1.000
_cell.length_b   1.000
_cell.length_c   1.000
_cell.angle_alpha   90.00
_cell.angle_beta   90.00
_cell.angle_gamma   90.00
#
_symmetry.space_group_name_H-M   'P 1'
#
loop_
_entity.id
_entity.type
_entity.pdbx_description
1 polymer ?
#
loop_
_entity_poly.entity_id
_entity_poly.type
_entity_poly.pdbx_seq_one_letter_code
_entity_poly.pdbx_strand_id
1 'polypeptide(L)'
;SVVNKLTGGVEGLLKGNKVEIVRGEAYFVDNNSLRVMDEKSAQTYNFKHAIIATGSRPIEIPNFEFGKRVIDSTGALNLQEVPNKLVVVGCGYIGSELGTAFANFGSEVTILEGAKDILGGFEKQMTQPVKKGMKEKGIEIVTEAMAKSAEETENGVKVTYEAKGEEQTIEADYVLVTVGRRPNTDELGLEELGLKFADRGLLEVDKQRD
;
A
#
# COMPACT_ATOMS: atom_id res chain seq x y z
N SER A 1 10.62 -18.73 -5.68
CA SER A 1 9.69 -18.15 -4.70
C SER A 1 8.23 -18.47 -5.07
N VAL A 2 7.33 -18.38 -4.11
CA VAL A 2 5.87 -18.57 -4.35
C VAL A 2 5.36 -17.55 -5.36
N VAL A 3 5.82 -16.31 -5.27
CA VAL A 3 5.47 -15.23 -6.20
C VAL A 3 5.78 -15.61 -7.64
N ASN A 4 6.99 -16.09 -7.93
CA ASN A 4 7.39 -16.48 -9.29
C ASN A 4 6.54 -17.65 -9.83
N LYS A 5 6.13 -18.57 -8.97
CA LYS A 5 5.25 -19.68 -9.37
C LYS A 5 3.86 -19.17 -9.75
N LEU A 6 3.29 -18.27 -8.96
CA LEU A 6 1.96 -17.69 -9.21
C LEU A 6 1.96 -16.81 -10.45
N THR A 7 2.91 -15.90 -10.58
CA THR A 7 3.02 -15.01 -11.76
C THR A 7 3.29 -15.79 -13.05
N GLY A 8 4.15 -16.82 -12.99
CA GLY A 8 4.38 -17.71 -14.12
C GLY A 8 3.14 -18.52 -14.51
N GLY A 9 2.32 -18.91 -13.53
CA GLY A 9 1.02 -19.55 -13.78
C GLY A 9 0.05 -18.62 -14.52
N VAL A 10 -0.05 -17.37 -14.12
CA VAL A 10 -0.87 -16.35 -14.79
C VAL A 10 -0.39 -16.13 -16.24
N GLU A 11 0.93 -15.97 -16.42
CA GLU A 11 1.51 -15.81 -17.76
C GLU A 11 1.20 -17.01 -18.67
N GLY A 12 1.27 -18.23 -18.14
CA GLY A 12 0.91 -19.46 -18.85
C GLY A 12 -0.56 -19.48 -19.27
N LEU A 13 -1.47 -19.05 -18.40
CA LEU A 13 -2.89 -18.93 -18.72
C LEU A 13 -3.16 -17.91 -19.82
N LEU A 14 -2.53 -16.73 -19.75
CA LEU A 14 -2.67 -15.71 -20.77
C LEU A 14 -2.20 -16.23 -22.15
N LYS A 15 -1.02 -16.83 -22.22
CA LYS A 15 -0.48 -17.44 -23.44
C LYS A 15 -1.37 -18.55 -23.97
N GLY A 16 -1.85 -19.44 -23.10
CA GLY A 16 -2.76 -20.53 -23.45
C GLY A 16 -4.09 -20.03 -24.07
N ASN A 17 -4.56 -18.87 -23.63
CA ASN A 17 -5.74 -18.21 -24.17
C ASN A 17 -5.44 -17.24 -25.34
N LYS A 18 -4.21 -17.26 -25.87
CA LYS A 18 -3.77 -16.40 -26.98
C LYS A 18 -3.87 -14.90 -26.68
N VAL A 19 -3.71 -14.51 -25.42
CA VAL A 19 -3.65 -13.11 -25.01
C VAL A 19 -2.23 -12.59 -25.26
N GLU A 20 -2.11 -11.53 -26.03
CA GLU A 20 -0.84 -10.84 -26.25
C GLU A 20 -0.48 -10.04 -24.99
N ILE A 21 0.75 -10.19 -24.53
CA ILE A 21 1.28 -9.46 -23.36
C ILE A 21 2.24 -8.39 -23.88
N VAL A 22 1.86 -7.13 -23.71
CA VAL A 22 2.71 -5.97 -24.05
C VAL A 22 3.21 -5.35 -22.76
N ARG A 23 4.52 -5.16 -22.63
CA ARG A 23 5.14 -4.56 -21.45
C ARG A 23 5.57 -3.12 -21.76
N GLY A 24 5.34 -2.22 -20.83
CA GLY A 24 5.69 -0.82 -20.95
C GLY A 24 4.72 0.07 -20.17
N GLU A 25 4.98 1.36 -20.22
CA GLU A 25 4.08 2.38 -19.67
C GLU A 25 3.04 2.73 -20.74
N ALA A 26 1.77 2.59 -20.36
CA ALA A 26 0.65 2.83 -21.25
C ALA A 26 -0.10 4.11 -20.89
N TYR A 27 -0.51 4.87 -21.90
CA TYR A 27 -1.43 5.99 -21.73
C TYR A 27 -2.42 6.06 -22.88
N PHE A 28 -3.62 6.52 -22.61
CA PHE A 28 -4.65 6.71 -23.61
C PHE A 28 -4.36 7.94 -24.47
N VAL A 29 -4.46 7.80 -25.77
CA VAL A 29 -4.33 8.89 -26.74
C VAL A 29 -5.70 9.46 -27.06
N ASP A 30 -6.68 8.55 -27.21
CA ASP A 30 -8.09 8.85 -27.44
C ASP A 30 -8.97 7.66 -26.98
N ASN A 31 -10.28 7.75 -27.22
CA ASN A 31 -11.25 6.74 -26.81
C ASN A 31 -11.10 5.37 -27.51
N ASN A 32 -10.21 5.24 -28.48
CA ASN A 32 -10.03 4.02 -29.27
C ASN A 32 -8.57 3.61 -29.42
N SER A 33 -7.64 4.40 -28.88
CA SER A 33 -6.21 4.12 -28.98
C SER A 33 -5.47 4.41 -27.69
N LEU A 34 -4.47 3.59 -27.43
CA LEU A 34 -3.50 3.79 -26.36
C LEU A 34 -2.09 3.62 -26.91
N ARG A 35 -1.15 4.30 -26.28
CA ARG A 35 0.26 4.21 -26.60
C ARG A 35 1.00 3.54 -25.46
N VAL A 36 1.84 2.57 -25.80
CA VAL A 36 2.73 1.88 -24.86
C VAL A 36 4.15 2.30 -25.18
N MET A 37 4.86 2.74 -24.16
CA MET A 37 6.26 3.12 -24.24
C MET A 37 7.10 2.17 -23.39
N ASP A 38 8.23 1.76 -23.94
CA ASP A 38 9.32 1.13 -23.21
C ASP A 38 10.63 1.92 -23.44
N GLU A 39 11.73 1.46 -22.89
CA GLU A 39 13.05 2.15 -22.99
C GLU A 39 13.52 2.34 -24.44
N LYS A 40 12.99 1.61 -25.43
CA LYS A 40 13.50 1.52 -26.80
C LYS A 40 12.48 1.91 -27.86
N SER A 41 11.20 1.85 -27.53
CA SER A 41 10.13 1.99 -28.51
C SER A 41 8.88 2.65 -27.92
N ALA A 42 8.07 3.19 -28.82
CA ALA A 42 6.74 3.65 -28.52
C ALA A 42 5.78 3.13 -29.61
N GLN A 43 4.79 2.37 -29.21
CA GLN A 43 3.81 1.78 -30.15
C GLN A 43 2.40 2.14 -29.76
N THR A 44 1.57 2.44 -30.77
CA THR A 44 0.14 2.71 -30.61
C THR A 44 -0.68 1.45 -30.91
N TYR A 45 -1.63 1.17 -30.03
CA TYR A 45 -2.55 0.05 -30.14
C TYR A 45 -3.97 0.59 -30.24
N ASN A 46 -4.75 0.07 -31.18
CA ASN A 46 -6.17 0.39 -31.31
C ASN A 46 -7.01 -0.67 -30.62
N PHE A 47 -8.09 -0.26 -29.98
CA PHE A 47 -8.99 -1.15 -29.26
C PHE A 47 -10.47 -0.76 -29.52
N LYS A 48 -11.37 -1.68 -29.28
CA LYS A 48 -12.82 -1.43 -29.26
C LYS A 48 -13.33 -1.23 -27.84
N HIS A 49 -12.74 -1.93 -26.88
CA HIS A 49 -13.05 -1.87 -25.46
C HIS A 49 -11.75 -1.93 -24.68
N ALA A 50 -11.67 -1.19 -23.59
CA ALA A 50 -10.52 -1.19 -22.68
C ALA A 50 -10.98 -1.43 -21.24
N ILE A 51 -10.17 -2.14 -20.48
CA ILE A 51 -10.35 -2.30 -19.03
C ILE A 51 -9.17 -1.62 -18.34
N ILE A 52 -9.47 -0.64 -17.49
CA ILE A 52 -8.47 0.06 -16.67
C ILE A 52 -8.32 -0.70 -15.35
N ALA A 53 -7.22 -1.43 -15.22
CA ALA A 53 -6.93 -2.25 -14.06
C ALA A 53 -5.51 -1.97 -13.53
N THR A 54 -5.19 -0.68 -13.39
CA THR A 54 -3.85 -0.18 -13.05
C THR A 54 -3.49 -0.26 -11.58
N GLY A 55 -4.43 -0.68 -10.73
CA GLY A 55 -4.20 -0.91 -9.31
C GLY A 55 -4.05 0.38 -8.50
N SER A 56 -3.27 0.28 -7.44
CA SER A 56 -3.06 1.36 -6.48
C SER A 56 -1.65 1.32 -5.91
N ARG A 57 -1.20 2.43 -5.34
CA ARG A 57 0.08 2.55 -4.64
C ARG A 57 -0.10 3.03 -3.21
N PRO A 58 0.82 2.72 -2.28
CA PRO A 58 0.82 3.27 -0.92
C PRO A 58 0.87 4.80 -0.92
N ILE A 59 0.26 5.38 0.11
CA ILE A 59 0.35 6.83 0.35
C ILE A 59 1.61 7.10 1.15
N GLU A 60 2.45 8.00 0.62
CA GLU A 60 3.54 8.61 1.34
C GLU A 60 3.03 9.84 2.08
N ILE A 61 3.40 9.98 3.36
CA ILE A 61 3.00 11.12 4.18
C ILE A 61 4.21 12.00 4.49
N PRO A 62 4.00 13.31 4.71
CA PRO A 62 5.10 14.22 5.04
C PRO A 62 5.95 13.72 6.19
N ASN A 63 7.26 13.88 6.06
CA ASN A 63 8.29 13.43 7.02
C ASN A 63 8.38 11.91 7.24
N PHE A 64 7.83 11.13 6.30
CA PHE A 64 7.94 9.67 6.25
C PHE A 64 8.25 9.21 4.81
N GLU A 65 9.20 9.88 4.17
CA GLU A 65 9.65 9.53 2.82
C GLU A 65 10.18 8.10 2.80
N PHE A 66 9.72 7.31 1.84
CA PHE A 66 10.14 5.92 1.71
C PHE A 66 11.64 5.83 1.38
N GLY A 67 12.35 5.01 2.15
CA GLY A 67 13.79 4.87 2.07
C GLY A 67 14.27 3.48 2.49
N LYS A 68 15.37 3.43 3.21
CA LYS A 68 15.95 2.17 3.67
C LYS A 68 15.21 1.60 4.89
N ARG A 69 14.78 2.47 5.80
CA ARG A 69 14.18 2.09 7.08
C ARG A 69 12.71 2.52 7.21
N VAL A 70 12.30 3.50 6.40
CA VAL A 70 10.89 3.91 6.26
C VAL A 70 10.34 3.17 5.05
N ILE A 71 9.45 2.22 5.27
CA ILE A 71 9.00 1.28 4.22
C ILE A 71 7.48 1.26 4.08
N ASP A 72 7.03 0.96 2.89
CA ASP A 72 5.63 0.62 2.58
C ASP A 72 5.37 -0.88 2.74
N SER A 73 4.14 -1.31 2.44
CA SER A 73 3.77 -2.72 2.50
C SER A 73 4.57 -3.60 1.52
N THR A 74 4.97 -3.07 0.37
CA THR A 74 5.82 -3.77 -0.60
C THR A 74 7.22 -3.97 -0.06
N GLY A 75 7.79 -2.91 0.53
CA GLY A 75 9.09 -2.96 1.20
C GLY A 75 9.10 -3.98 2.33
N ALA A 76 8.04 -3.99 3.16
CA ALA A 76 7.90 -4.95 4.26
C ALA A 76 7.87 -6.41 3.77
N LEU A 77 7.14 -6.70 2.67
CA LEU A 77 7.08 -8.04 2.08
C LEU A 77 8.40 -8.48 1.42
N ASN A 78 9.29 -7.55 1.12
CA ASN A 78 10.59 -7.80 0.50
C ASN A 78 11.76 -7.82 1.50
N LEU A 79 11.52 -7.59 2.79
CA LEU A 79 12.56 -7.70 3.81
C LEU A 79 13.19 -9.10 3.78
N GLN A 80 14.52 -9.14 3.84
CA GLN A 80 15.28 -10.40 3.82
C GLN A 80 15.53 -10.94 5.23
N GLU A 81 15.21 -10.15 6.24
CA GLU A 81 15.37 -10.47 7.66
C GLU A 81 14.13 -10.03 8.43
N VAL A 82 13.91 -10.66 9.57
CA VAL A 82 12.85 -10.26 10.50
C VAL A 82 13.42 -9.17 11.41
N PRO A 83 12.85 -7.95 11.42
CA PRO A 83 13.31 -6.90 12.32
C PRO A 83 13.08 -7.29 13.79
N ASN A 84 13.97 -6.89 14.70
CA ASN A 84 13.73 -7.09 16.13
C ASN A 84 12.61 -6.16 16.61
N LYS A 85 12.64 -4.89 16.18
CA LYS A 85 11.62 -3.89 16.48
C LYS A 85 11.03 -3.28 15.23
N LEU A 86 9.70 -3.28 15.15
CA LEU A 86 8.93 -2.72 14.05
C LEU A 86 7.89 -1.73 14.59
N VAL A 87 7.95 -0.50 14.11
CA VAL A 87 6.86 0.46 14.28
C VAL A 87 5.96 0.42 13.05
N VAL A 88 4.65 0.35 13.25
CA VAL A 88 3.66 0.42 12.18
C VAL A 88 2.84 1.69 12.35
N VAL A 89 2.78 2.52 11.31
CA VAL A 89 1.95 3.73 11.29
C VAL A 89 0.67 3.44 10.51
N GLY A 90 -0.46 3.48 11.21
CA GLY A 90 -1.79 3.13 10.72
C GLY A 90 -2.18 1.68 11.04
N CYS A 91 -3.35 1.52 11.65
CA CYS A 91 -3.93 0.23 12.04
C CYS A 91 -5.19 -0.11 11.23
N GLY A 92 -5.14 0.13 9.91
CA GLY A 92 -6.07 -0.43 8.95
C GLY A 92 -5.78 -1.92 8.70
N TYR A 93 -6.43 -2.53 7.69
CA TYR A 93 -6.25 -3.95 7.39
C TYR A 93 -4.78 -4.32 7.08
N ILE A 94 -4.05 -3.50 6.31
CA ILE A 94 -2.64 -3.79 5.98
C ILE A 94 -1.76 -3.74 7.23
N GLY A 95 -1.88 -2.69 8.04
CA GLY A 95 -1.09 -2.55 9.27
C GLY A 95 -1.39 -3.63 10.30
N SER A 96 -2.66 -4.00 10.43
CA SER A 96 -3.08 -5.10 11.32
C SER A 96 -2.54 -6.46 10.86
N GLU A 97 -2.62 -6.77 9.57
CA GLU A 97 -2.14 -8.04 9.00
C GLU A 97 -0.61 -8.16 9.07
N LEU A 98 0.11 -7.16 8.56
CA LEU A 98 1.57 -7.20 8.55
C LEU A 98 2.16 -7.08 9.95
N GLY A 99 1.63 -6.18 10.80
CA GLY A 99 2.05 -6.10 12.20
C GLY A 99 1.87 -7.42 12.93
N THR A 100 0.74 -8.11 12.71
CA THR A 100 0.50 -9.44 13.30
C THR A 100 1.46 -10.50 12.72
N ALA A 101 1.75 -10.46 11.42
CA ALA A 101 2.67 -11.39 10.79
C ALA A 101 4.09 -11.24 11.37
N PHE A 102 4.60 -10.01 11.48
CA PHE A 102 5.92 -9.75 12.05
C PHE A 102 5.99 -10.10 13.54
N ALA A 103 4.95 -9.84 14.32
CA ALA A 103 4.88 -10.31 15.71
C ALA A 103 4.93 -11.84 15.82
N ASN A 104 4.26 -12.57 14.92
CA ASN A 104 4.35 -14.04 14.85
C ASN A 104 5.76 -14.53 14.45
N PHE A 105 6.53 -13.73 13.71
CA PHE A 105 7.93 -14.03 13.39
C PHE A 105 8.90 -13.65 14.50
N GLY A 106 8.43 -13.00 15.57
CA GLY A 106 9.23 -12.67 16.75
C GLY A 106 9.63 -11.19 16.88
N SER A 107 9.14 -10.31 16.00
CA SER A 107 9.34 -8.87 16.14
C SER A 107 8.58 -8.29 17.34
N GLU A 108 9.19 -7.38 18.07
CA GLU A 108 8.48 -6.44 18.97
C GLU A 108 7.78 -5.40 18.10
N VAL A 109 6.45 -5.41 18.12
CA VAL A 109 5.64 -4.55 17.23
C VAL A 109 4.87 -3.51 18.03
N THR A 110 5.06 -2.24 17.67
CA THR A 110 4.24 -1.11 18.15
C THR A 110 3.48 -0.50 17.00
N ILE A 111 2.16 -0.37 17.13
CA ILE A 111 1.30 0.23 16.12
C ILE A 111 0.79 1.59 16.62
N LEU A 112 1.05 2.63 15.84
CA LEU A 112 0.56 3.98 16.06
C LEU A 112 -0.67 4.22 15.18
N GLU A 113 -1.82 4.44 15.80
CA GLU A 113 -3.08 4.69 15.12
C GLU A 113 -3.65 6.07 15.49
N GLY A 114 -3.83 6.94 14.50
CA GLY A 114 -4.35 8.30 14.72
C GLY A 114 -5.81 8.33 15.17
N ALA A 115 -6.60 7.31 14.83
CA ALA A 115 -8.00 7.21 15.24
C ALA A 115 -8.14 6.67 16.68
N LYS A 116 -9.37 6.75 17.22
CA LYS A 116 -9.72 6.23 18.57
C LYS A 116 -9.69 4.70 18.65
N ASP A 117 -9.84 4.01 17.51
CA ASP A 117 -9.83 2.55 17.45
C ASP A 117 -9.20 2.06 16.13
N ILE A 118 -8.83 0.79 16.12
CA ILE A 118 -8.24 0.12 14.94
C ILE A 118 -9.32 -0.19 13.90
N LEU A 119 -8.88 -0.44 12.65
CA LEU A 119 -9.74 -0.91 11.56
C LEU A 119 -10.95 0.01 11.34
N GLY A 120 -10.69 1.33 11.24
CA GLY A 120 -11.74 2.33 11.01
C GLY A 120 -12.62 1.97 9.82
N GLY A 121 -13.94 2.09 10.00
CA GLY A 121 -14.95 1.71 9.00
C GLY A 121 -15.57 0.33 9.20
N PHE A 122 -15.03 -0.49 10.11
CA PHE A 122 -15.64 -1.77 10.50
C PHE A 122 -16.38 -1.66 11.83
N GLU A 123 -17.40 -2.49 12.01
CA GLU A 123 -18.17 -2.55 13.26
C GLU A 123 -17.30 -3.07 14.42
N LYS A 124 -17.52 -2.52 15.62
CA LYS A 124 -16.76 -2.88 16.82
C LYS A 124 -16.80 -4.38 17.15
N GLN A 125 -17.93 -5.04 16.87
CA GLN A 125 -18.06 -6.47 17.10
C GLN A 125 -17.05 -7.28 16.27
N MET A 126 -16.65 -6.78 15.09
CA MET A 126 -15.65 -7.40 14.22
C MET A 126 -14.23 -7.01 14.61
N THR A 127 -14.00 -5.78 15.05
CA THR A 127 -12.65 -5.27 15.34
C THR A 127 -12.14 -5.67 16.72
N GLN A 128 -13.02 -5.85 17.72
CA GLN A 128 -12.62 -6.21 19.08
C GLN A 128 -11.89 -7.56 19.19
N PRO A 129 -12.35 -8.66 18.55
CA PRO A 129 -11.59 -9.93 18.54
C PRO A 129 -10.20 -9.77 17.93
N VAL A 130 -10.06 -8.98 16.85
CA VAL A 130 -8.77 -8.71 16.21
C VAL A 130 -7.85 -7.96 17.18
N LYS A 131 -8.33 -6.88 17.78
CA LYS A 131 -7.58 -6.09 18.77
C LYS A 131 -7.11 -6.95 19.95
N LYS A 132 -7.99 -7.82 20.45
CA LYS A 132 -7.66 -8.76 21.51
C LYS A 132 -6.56 -9.73 21.08
N GLY A 133 -6.71 -10.37 19.91
CA GLY A 133 -5.72 -11.31 19.38
C GLY A 133 -4.35 -10.67 19.12
N MET A 134 -4.32 -9.41 18.68
CA MET A 134 -3.07 -8.66 18.52
C MET A 134 -2.39 -8.41 19.87
N LYS A 135 -3.14 -8.00 20.90
CA LYS A 135 -2.61 -7.81 22.25
C LYS A 135 -2.08 -9.10 22.88
N GLU A 136 -2.78 -10.22 22.68
CA GLU A 136 -2.33 -11.55 23.15
C GLU A 136 -1.00 -11.99 22.51
N LYS A 137 -0.66 -11.43 21.34
CA LYS A 137 0.64 -11.62 20.66
C LYS A 137 1.71 -10.61 21.10
N GLY A 138 1.42 -9.77 22.10
CA GLY A 138 2.36 -8.77 22.60
C GLY A 138 2.46 -7.50 21.75
N ILE A 139 1.55 -7.29 20.78
CA ILE A 139 1.54 -6.07 19.98
C ILE A 139 1.05 -4.91 20.83
N GLU A 140 1.85 -3.87 20.95
CA GLU A 140 1.45 -2.61 21.53
C GLU A 140 0.65 -1.79 20.52
N ILE A 141 -0.56 -1.36 20.88
CA ILE A 141 -1.41 -0.52 20.04
C ILE A 141 -1.67 0.79 20.76
N VAL A 142 -1.11 1.87 20.21
CA VAL A 142 -1.30 3.24 20.68
C VAL A 142 -2.30 3.93 19.78
N THR A 143 -3.50 4.14 20.27
CA THR A 143 -4.56 4.88 19.55
C THR A 143 -4.53 6.35 19.90
N GLU A 144 -5.16 7.21 19.09
CA GLU A 144 -5.07 8.67 19.18
C GLU A 144 -3.59 9.13 19.18
N ALA A 145 -2.77 8.40 18.42
CA ALA A 145 -1.35 8.63 18.25
C ALA A 145 -1.08 9.14 16.83
N MET A 146 -0.74 10.42 16.73
CA MET A 146 -0.43 11.06 15.45
C MET A 146 1.07 11.00 15.18
N ALA A 147 1.46 10.17 14.23
CA ALA A 147 2.84 10.12 13.75
C ALA A 147 3.23 11.46 13.11
N LYS A 148 4.38 12.01 13.49
CA LYS A 148 4.86 13.33 13.09
C LYS A 148 6.06 13.27 12.14
N SER A 149 7.04 12.42 12.45
CA SER A 149 8.24 12.24 11.62
C SER A 149 8.92 10.90 11.86
N ALA A 150 9.69 10.47 10.87
CA ALA A 150 10.63 9.37 10.98
C ALA A 150 12.01 9.84 10.51
N GLU A 151 13.02 9.67 11.35
CA GLU A 151 14.40 10.03 11.07
C GLU A 151 15.23 8.75 11.00
N GLU A 152 15.77 8.43 9.83
CA GLU A 152 16.69 7.31 9.68
C GLU A 152 18.00 7.60 10.40
N THR A 153 18.48 6.62 11.17
CA THR A 153 19.74 6.65 11.88
C THR A 153 20.69 5.58 11.31
N GLU A 154 21.92 5.54 11.78
CA GLU A 154 22.88 4.53 11.33
C GLU A 154 22.37 3.10 11.57
N ASN A 155 21.70 2.84 12.67
CA ASN A 155 21.30 1.50 13.10
C ASN A 155 19.78 1.25 13.09
N GLY A 156 18.95 2.24 12.71
CA GLY A 156 17.50 2.10 12.76
C GLY A 156 16.77 3.34 12.29
N VAL A 157 15.61 3.56 12.87
CA VAL A 157 14.75 4.73 12.64
C VAL A 157 14.16 5.21 13.95
N LYS A 158 14.17 6.52 14.16
CA LYS A 158 13.52 7.19 15.28
C LYS A 158 12.19 7.77 14.79
N VAL A 159 11.09 7.33 15.36
CA VAL A 159 9.75 7.81 15.05
C VAL A 159 9.28 8.75 16.15
N THR A 160 8.87 9.95 15.77
CA THR A 160 8.25 10.93 16.67
C THR A 160 6.75 10.94 16.43
N TYR A 161 5.99 10.88 17.51
CA TYR A 161 4.52 10.90 17.46
C TYR A 161 3.95 11.67 18.66
N GLU A 162 2.72 12.14 18.52
CA GLU A 162 1.97 12.81 19.58
C GLU A 162 0.84 11.90 20.05
N ALA A 163 0.77 11.64 21.33
CA ALA A 163 -0.33 10.91 21.95
C ALA A 163 -0.72 11.59 23.25
N LYS A 164 -2.03 11.76 23.49
CA LYS A 164 -2.59 12.42 24.68
C LYS A 164 -2.07 13.84 24.91
N GLY A 165 -1.72 14.55 23.83
CA GLY A 165 -1.19 15.92 23.88
C GLY A 165 0.29 16.02 24.25
N GLU A 166 1.00 14.91 24.31
CA GLU A 166 2.43 14.85 24.58
C GLU A 166 3.19 14.25 23.41
N GLU A 167 4.33 14.84 23.08
CA GLU A 167 5.23 14.32 22.07
C GLU A 167 6.08 13.19 22.67
N GLN A 168 6.17 12.09 21.94
CA GLN A 168 6.90 10.90 22.32
C GLN A 168 7.76 10.41 21.16
N THR A 169 8.78 9.63 21.47
CA THR A 169 9.66 9.01 20.48
C THR A 169 9.81 7.53 20.74
N ILE A 170 9.94 6.77 19.66
CA ILE A 170 10.21 5.34 19.68
C ILE A 170 11.29 5.01 18.65
N GLU A 171 12.25 4.17 19.02
CA GLU A 171 13.30 3.68 18.13
C GLU A 171 12.99 2.25 17.69
N ALA A 172 13.19 1.99 16.39
CA ALA A 172 12.94 0.69 15.78
C ALA A 172 13.97 0.38 14.67
N ASP A 173 14.00 -0.86 14.20
CA ASP A 173 14.80 -1.23 13.04
C ASP A 173 14.18 -0.69 11.75
N TYR A 174 12.84 -0.74 11.68
CA TYR A 174 12.05 -0.24 10.55
C TYR A 174 10.76 0.42 11.04
N VAL A 175 10.26 1.37 10.24
CA VAL A 175 8.89 1.87 10.33
C VAL A 175 8.14 1.53 9.06
N LEU A 176 7.00 0.85 9.22
CA LEU A 176 6.08 0.47 8.17
C LEU A 176 4.91 1.45 8.11
N VAL A 177 4.76 2.18 7.01
CA VAL A 177 3.69 3.17 6.82
C VAL A 177 2.53 2.54 6.05
N THR A 178 1.35 2.48 6.68
CA THR A 178 0.13 1.85 6.14
C THR A 178 -1.11 2.72 6.31
N VAL A 179 -0.97 4.01 6.04
CA VAL A 179 -2.02 5.03 6.24
C VAL A 179 -3.03 5.11 5.10
N GLY A 180 -2.91 4.28 4.09
CA GLY A 180 -3.83 4.17 2.98
C GLY A 180 -3.15 3.95 1.64
N ARG A 181 -3.98 3.88 0.60
CA ARG A 181 -3.56 3.70 -0.79
C ARG A 181 -4.30 4.69 -1.67
N ARG A 182 -3.65 5.10 -2.77
CA ARG A 182 -4.27 5.91 -3.82
C ARG A 182 -4.28 5.12 -5.14
N PRO A 183 -5.32 5.28 -5.97
CA PRO A 183 -5.39 4.60 -7.26
C PRO A 183 -4.31 5.12 -8.22
N ASN A 184 -3.85 4.26 -9.11
CA ASN A 184 -2.95 4.60 -10.20
C ASN A 184 -3.76 5.05 -11.41
N THR A 185 -4.36 6.22 -11.32
CA THR A 185 -5.22 6.82 -12.36
C THR A 185 -4.64 8.10 -12.94
N ASP A 186 -3.57 8.62 -12.36
CA ASP A 186 -2.79 9.73 -12.88
C ASP A 186 -1.87 9.29 -14.03
N GLU A 187 -1.48 10.24 -14.89
CA GLU A 187 -0.54 10.04 -16.00
C GLU A 187 -1.00 9.00 -17.06
N LEU A 188 -2.28 8.64 -17.05
CA LEU A 188 -2.85 7.69 -18.02
C LEU A 188 -3.58 8.36 -19.19
N GLY A 189 -3.69 9.70 -19.23
CA GLY A 189 -4.47 10.43 -20.22
C GLY A 189 -5.99 10.30 -20.05
N LEU A 190 -6.48 9.93 -18.86
CA LEU A 190 -7.90 9.65 -18.63
C LEU A 190 -8.76 10.91 -18.60
N GLU A 191 -8.21 12.04 -18.14
CA GLU A 191 -8.91 13.32 -18.09
C GLU A 191 -9.29 13.81 -19.51
N GLU A 192 -8.39 13.60 -20.47
CA GLU A 192 -8.57 13.97 -21.88
C GLU A 192 -9.66 13.13 -22.55
N LEU A 193 -9.95 11.95 -22.04
CA LEU A 193 -11.05 11.09 -22.48
C LEU A 193 -12.41 11.52 -21.94
N GLY A 194 -12.46 12.55 -21.09
CA GLY A 194 -13.69 13.03 -20.47
C GLY A 194 -14.16 12.17 -19.29
N LEU A 195 -13.31 11.29 -18.77
CA LEU A 195 -13.61 10.50 -17.58
C LEU A 195 -13.64 11.40 -16.35
N LYS A 196 -14.56 11.10 -15.44
CA LYS A 196 -14.72 11.86 -14.21
C LYS A 196 -14.03 11.17 -13.05
N PHE A 197 -13.49 11.97 -12.15
CA PHE A 197 -12.81 11.49 -10.97
C PHE A 197 -13.60 11.89 -9.72
N ALA A 198 -13.81 10.92 -8.86
CA ALA A 198 -14.28 11.11 -7.49
C ALA A 198 -13.10 11.48 -6.57
N ASP A 199 -13.40 11.65 -5.29
CA ASP A 199 -12.41 11.97 -4.26
C ASP A 199 -11.22 10.99 -4.30
N ARG A 200 -10.03 11.52 -4.02
CA ARG A 200 -8.76 10.78 -3.95
C ARG A 200 -8.31 10.15 -5.28
N GLY A 201 -8.84 10.63 -6.43
CA GLY A 201 -8.46 10.15 -7.75
C GLY A 201 -9.11 8.84 -8.17
N LEU A 202 -10.17 8.40 -7.50
CA LEU A 202 -10.98 7.28 -7.94
C LEU A 202 -11.75 7.65 -9.21
N LEU A 203 -11.84 6.75 -10.17
CA LEU A 203 -12.72 6.93 -11.33
C LEU A 203 -14.18 6.78 -10.92
N GLU A 204 -15.02 7.72 -11.39
CA GLU A 204 -16.47 7.55 -11.29
C GLU A 204 -16.90 6.45 -12.27
N VAL A 205 -17.60 5.48 -11.75
CA VAL A 205 -18.14 4.37 -12.53
C VAL A 205 -19.63 4.18 -12.22
N ASP A 206 -20.39 3.69 -13.16
CA ASP A 206 -21.78 3.33 -12.95
C ASP A 206 -21.91 1.98 -12.22
N LYS A 207 -23.16 1.45 -12.13
CA LYS A 207 -23.43 0.16 -11.48
C LYS A 207 -22.87 -1.03 -12.29
N GLN A 208 -22.60 -0.84 -13.58
CA GLN A 208 -22.01 -1.82 -14.47
C GLN A 208 -20.49 -1.70 -14.54
N ARG A 209 -19.94 -0.65 -13.90
CA ARG A 209 -18.52 -0.29 -13.85
C ARG A 209 -17.96 0.18 -15.21
N ASP A 210 -18.84 0.78 -16.01
CA ASP A 210 -18.52 1.46 -17.27
C ASP A 210 -18.18 2.94 -17.06
#